data_6cca6acdc36cdfc10e5cc4f1457ac25f
#
_entry.id   6cca6acdc36cdfc10e5cc4f1457ac25f
#
_cell.length_a   1.000
_cell.length_b   1.000
_cell.length_c   1.000
_cell.angle_alpha   90.00
_cell.angle_beta   90.00
_cell.angle_gamma   90.00
#
_symmetry.space_group_name_H-M   'P 1'
#
loop_
_entity.id
_entity.type
_entity.pdbx_description
1 polymer ?
#
loop_
_entity_poly.entity_id
_entity_poly.type
_entity_poly.pdbx_seq_one_letter_code
_entity_poly.pdbx_strand_id
1 'polypeptide(L)'
;MTPSSPAGGRLLPRDGRRVFIRAAATLLVLGLGLGSAAAETPDYGVTVKVVKKKELAGLKTYSWGVSHAAIDKTVDRQIVEAIERELTAVGLTKVTQGSGDALVSYHTIVRRDVDSKTETPKDGVPGYLVGVIGIEVRGASSKDVLFNVRVDKPIDVERSQLGPVLDQAIKAMMSHYPHAAAP
;
A
#
# COMPACT_ATOMS: atom_id res chain seq x y z
N MET A 1 -79.21 10.29 -59.68
CA MET A 1 -80.31 10.85 -58.83
C MET A 1 -79.65 11.36 -57.57
N THR A 2 -79.55 12.67 -57.55
CA THR A 2 -79.39 13.51 -56.36
C THR A 2 -80.72 13.55 -55.61
N PRO A 3 -80.89 14.10 -54.41
CA PRO A 3 -80.09 15.07 -53.68
C PRO A 3 -80.08 14.72 -52.17
N SER A 4 -79.53 15.36 -51.18
CA SER A 4 -79.53 16.73 -50.76
C SER A 4 -78.82 16.88 -49.44
N SER A 5 -78.05 17.90 -49.33
CA SER A 5 -77.70 18.58 -48.07
C SER A 5 -78.98 19.28 -47.49
N PRO A 6 -79.02 19.72 -46.22
CA PRO A 6 -78.13 20.79 -45.74
C PRO A 6 -77.91 20.84 -44.22
N ALA A 7 -76.91 21.55 -43.94
CA ALA A 7 -76.83 22.72 -43.07
C ALA A 7 -76.99 22.59 -41.54
N GLY A 8 -76.10 23.11 -40.88
CA GLY A 8 -76.36 24.13 -39.89
C GLY A 8 -75.66 24.01 -38.58
N GLY A 9 -74.85 24.99 -38.30
CA GLY A 9 -74.68 25.36 -36.91
C GLY A 9 -73.25 25.69 -36.45
N ARG A 10 -72.87 26.90 -36.78
CA ARG A 10 -71.84 27.66 -36.06
C ARG A 10 -72.03 27.59 -34.55
N LEU A 11 -70.93 27.50 -33.87
CA LEU A 11 -70.53 28.53 -32.89
C LEU A 11 -69.16 28.14 -32.24
N LEU A 12 -68.16 28.94 -32.48
CA LEU A 12 -67.03 29.21 -31.59
C LEU A 12 -67.55 30.21 -30.53
N PRO A 13 -66.88 30.51 -29.46
CA PRO A 13 -65.48 30.23 -29.09
C PRO A 13 -65.32 29.91 -27.58
N ARG A 14 -64.11 29.75 -27.18
CA ARG A 14 -63.52 30.37 -25.98
C ARG A 14 -62.65 29.45 -25.15
N ASP A 15 -61.43 29.84 -25.26
CA ASP A 15 -60.51 30.04 -24.16
C ASP A 15 -60.51 29.00 -23.01
N GLY A 16 -59.49 28.30 -22.91
CA GLY A 16 -59.20 27.55 -21.67
C GLY A 16 -57.86 26.88 -21.63
N ARG A 17 -56.90 27.71 -21.46
CA ARG A 17 -55.65 27.34 -20.70
C ARG A 17 -55.11 25.91 -20.91
N ARG A 18 -54.13 25.82 -21.78
CA ARG A 18 -53.19 24.71 -21.82
C ARG A 18 -52.47 24.67 -20.50
N VAL A 19 -52.93 23.83 -19.61
CA VAL A 19 -52.17 23.45 -18.40
C VAL A 19 -51.11 22.49 -18.87
N PHE A 20 -49.88 23.00 -19.02
CA PHE A 20 -48.72 22.18 -19.17
C PHE A 20 -48.42 21.53 -17.81
N ILE A 21 -48.88 20.30 -17.64
CA ILE A 21 -48.41 19.45 -16.55
C ILE A 21 -46.98 19.04 -16.92
N ARG A 22 -46.05 19.81 -16.45
CA ARG A 22 -44.65 19.40 -16.41
C ARG A 22 -44.54 18.26 -15.39
N ALA A 23 -44.57 17.03 -15.86
CA ALA A 23 -44.16 15.88 -15.09
C ALA A 23 -42.66 16.03 -14.82
N ALA A 24 -42.32 16.56 -13.65
CA ALA A 24 -40.98 16.53 -13.12
C ALA A 24 -40.71 15.07 -12.75
N ALA A 25 -40.05 14.35 -13.63
CA ALA A 25 -39.45 13.05 -13.30
C ALA A 25 -38.26 13.34 -12.37
N THR A 26 -38.49 13.26 -11.07
CA THR A 26 -37.45 13.30 -10.05
C THR A 26 -36.72 11.98 -10.12
N LEU A 27 -35.62 11.94 -10.86
CA LEU A 27 -34.68 10.85 -10.85
C LEU A 27 -33.95 10.87 -9.48
N LEU A 28 -34.42 10.04 -8.56
CA LEU A 28 -33.76 9.76 -7.29
C LEU A 28 -32.52 8.90 -7.61
N VAL A 29 -31.40 9.56 -7.90
CA VAL A 29 -30.11 8.88 -7.97
C VAL A 29 -29.75 8.49 -6.54
N LEU A 30 -30.07 7.25 -6.15
CA LEU A 30 -29.46 6.61 -4.99
C LEU A 30 -27.97 6.46 -5.29
N GLY A 31 -27.19 7.46 -4.91
CA GLY A 31 -25.75 7.36 -4.85
C GLY A 31 -25.40 6.30 -3.80
N LEU A 32 -25.18 5.06 -4.25
CA LEU A 32 -24.43 4.06 -3.51
C LEU A 32 -23.02 4.61 -3.37
N GLY A 33 -22.81 5.39 -2.32
CA GLY A 33 -21.49 5.74 -1.84
C GLY A 33 -20.78 4.44 -1.46
N LEU A 34 -20.03 3.87 -2.41
CA LEU A 34 -18.97 2.93 -2.11
C LEU A 34 -17.94 3.72 -1.31
N GLY A 35 -18.19 3.86 -0.02
CA GLY A 35 -17.18 4.26 0.93
C GLY A 35 -16.08 3.21 0.82
N SER A 36 -15.02 3.54 0.09
CA SER A 36 -13.76 2.83 0.24
C SER A 36 -13.39 3.02 1.71
N ALA A 37 -13.67 2.00 2.52
CA ALA A 37 -13.03 1.87 3.81
C ALA A 37 -11.55 1.82 3.48
N ALA A 38 -10.86 2.94 3.66
CA ALA A 38 -9.41 2.95 3.68
C ALA A 38 -9.05 1.98 4.80
N ALA A 39 -8.60 0.80 4.44
CA ALA A 39 -8.07 -0.14 5.39
C ALA A 39 -6.96 0.62 6.11
N GLU A 40 -7.15 0.84 7.42
CA GLU A 40 -6.11 1.44 8.24
C GLU A 40 -4.85 0.62 8.02
N THR A 41 -3.83 1.27 7.50
CA THR A 41 -2.53 0.62 7.32
C THR A 41 -2.04 0.27 8.72
N PRO A 42 -1.81 -1.01 9.02
CA PRO A 42 -1.36 -1.39 10.36
C PRO A 42 -0.10 -0.60 10.70
N ASP A 43 -0.07 -0.01 11.90
CA ASP A 43 1.16 0.61 12.39
C ASP A 43 2.20 -0.49 12.64
N TYR A 44 3.13 -0.61 11.71
CA TYR A 44 4.22 -1.59 11.79
C TYR A 44 5.36 -1.15 12.69
N GLY A 45 5.25 -0.02 13.37
CA GLY A 45 6.35 0.50 14.18
C GLY A 45 7.61 0.77 13.35
N VAL A 46 7.43 1.30 12.14
CA VAL A 46 8.54 1.61 11.23
C VAL A 46 9.36 2.75 11.79
N THR A 47 10.65 2.53 11.94
CA THR A 47 11.62 3.56 12.33
C THR A 47 12.53 3.88 11.16
N VAL A 48 12.50 5.14 10.73
CA VAL A 48 13.40 5.66 9.68
C VAL A 48 14.56 6.38 10.34
N LYS A 49 15.79 5.94 10.08
CA LYS A 49 16.98 6.53 10.67
C LYS A 49 17.71 7.49 9.75
N VAL A 50 17.78 7.17 8.46
CA VAL A 50 18.48 7.97 7.46
C VAL A 50 17.68 7.98 6.16
N VAL A 51 17.52 9.17 5.58
CA VAL A 51 16.99 9.35 4.23
C VAL A 51 17.69 10.51 3.58
N LYS A 52 18.69 10.23 2.76
CA LYS A 52 19.40 11.23 1.95
C LYS A 52 18.73 11.33 0.56
N LYS A 53 17.59 12.03 0.51
CA LYS A 53 16.68 12.06 -0.66
C LYS A 53 17.37 12.44 -1.96
N LYS A 54 18.31 13.41 -1.91
CA LYS A 54 19.00 13.92 -3.11
C LYS A 54 19.91 12.84 -3.71
N GLU A 55 20.65 12.13 -2.89
CA GLU A 55 21.55 11.08 -3.31
C GLU A 55 20.79 9.85 -3.79
N LEU A 56 19.70 9.51 -3.11
CA LEU A 56 18.83 8.38 -3.48
C LEU A 56 18.16 8.58 -4.84
N ALA A 57 17.72 9.79 -5.15
CA ALA A 57 17.06 10.09 -6.43
C ALA A 57 17.95 9.86 -7.67
N GLY A 58 19.27 9.83 -7.50
CA GLY A 58 20.23 9.57 -8.57
C GLY A 58 20.50 8.09 -8.84
N LEU A 59 20.08 7.20 -7.95
CA LEU A 59 20.34 5.77 -8.07
C LEU A 59 19.39 5.11 -9.08
N LYS A 60 19.92 4.23 -9.90
CA LYS A 60 19.16 3.46 -10.89
C LYS A 60 19.34 1.95 -10.73
N THR A 61 20.47 1.55 -10.19
CA THR A 61 20.85 0.14 -10.08
C THR A 61 21.30 -0.18 -8.66
N TYR A 62 21.12 -1.44 -8.28
CA TYR A 62 21.63 -1.93 -7.01
C TYR A 62 22.24 -3.33 -7.15
N SER A 63 23.13 -3.64 -6.26
CA SER A 63 23.62 -5.00 -5.99
C SER A 63 23.43 -5.33 -4.51
N TRP A 64 23.35 -6.62 -4.21
CA TRP A 64 23.29 -7.06 -2.84
C TRP A 64 24.65 -6.87 -2.14
N GLY A 65 24.60 -6.28 -0.96
CA GLY A 65 25.68 -6.24 0.00
C GLY A 65 25.64 -7.41 0.97
N VAL A 66 26.49 -7.36 1.99
CA VAL A 66 26.51 -8.34 3.07
C VAL A 66 25.23 -8.20 3.90
N SER A 67 24.48 -9.28 4.01
CA SER A 67 23.22 -9.34 4.74
C SER A 67 23.27 -10.39 5.85
N HIS A 68 22.49 -10.17 6.90
CA HIS A 68 22.29 -11.16 7.96
C HIS A 68 20.94 -11.82 7.74
N ALA A 69 20.99 -12.95 7.06
CA ALA A 69 19.84 -13.73 6.63
C ALA A 69 19.01 -14.28 7.80
N ALA A 70 17.74 -14.52 7.57
CA ALA A 70 16.90 -15.24 8.50
C ALA A 70 17.35 -16.71 8.61
N ILE A 71 17.21 -17.28 9.80
CA ILE A 71 17.60 -18.69 10.05
C ILE A 71 16.73 -19.63 9.21
N ASP A 72 15.42 -19.37 9.15
CA ASP A 72 14.50 -20.13 8.28
C ASP A 72 14.69 -19.69 6.83
N LYS A 73 15.13 -20.60 5.97
CA LYS A 73 15.42 -20.33 4.56
C LYS A 73 14.18 -19.94 3.74
N THR A 74 13.01 -20.38 4.14
CA THR A 74 11.77 -19.99 3.48
C THR A 74 11.41 -18.54 3.81
N VAL A 75 11.52 -18.18 5.07
CA VAL A 75 11.33 -16.79 5.54
C VAL A 75 12.36 -15.87 4.90
N ASP A 76 13.62 -16.28 4.87
CA ASP A 76 14.70 -15.52 4.25
C ASP A 76 14.42 -15.19 2.78
N ARG A 77 14.03 -16.21 2.00
CA ARG A 77 13.66 -16.03 0.60
C ARG A 77 12.47 -15.07 0.44
N GLN A 78 11.43 -15.19 1.27
CA GLN A 78 10.28 -14.29 1.24
C GLN A 78 10.69 -12.85 1.50
N ILE A 79 11.60 -12.61 2.46
CA ILE A 79 12.14 -11.28 2.75
C ILE A 79 12.89 -10.72 1.54
N VAL A 80 13.78 -11.51 0.94
CA VAL A 80 14.55 -11.08 -0.24
C VAL A 80 13.63 -10.74 -1.40
N GLU A 81 12.67 -11.63 -1.72
CA GLU A 81 11.70 -11.42 -2.80
C GLU A 81 10.85 -10.16 -2.56
N ALA A 82 10.42 -9.92 -1.32
CA ALA A 82 9.66 -8.73 -0.97
C ALA A 82 10.52 -7.45 -1.14
N ILE A 83 11.75 -7.45 -0.67
CA ILE A 83 12.66 -6.31 -0.83
C ILE A 83 12.94 -6.04 -2.31
N GLU A 84 13.24 -7.07 -3.11
CA GLU A 84 13.49 -6.93 -4.55
C GLU A 84 12.28 -6.34 -5.30
N ARG A 85 11.08 -6.78 -4.94
CA ARG A 85 9.84 -6.25 -5.50
C ARG A 85 9.67 -4.76 -5.20
N GLU A 86 9.88 -4.36 -3.95
CA GLU A 86 9.74 -2.97 -3.53
C GLU A 86 10.85 -2.08 -4.12
N LEU A 87 12.09 -2.57 -4.21
CA LEU A 87 13.17 -1.85 -4.89
C LEU A 87 12.86 -1.61 -6.37
N THR A 88 12.28 -2.61 -7.04
CA THR A 88 11.82 -2.47 -8.43
C THR A 88 10.69 -1.44 -8.52
N ALA A 89 9.76 -1.43 -7.58
CA ALA A 89 8.66 -0.48 -7.54
C ALA A 89 9.13 0.98 -7.36
N VAL A 90 10.24 1.22 -6.66
CA VAL A 90 10.86 2.54 -6.54
C VAL A 90 11.82 2.88 -7.70
N GLY A 91 11.93 2.03 -8.72
CA GLY A 91 12.68 2.28 -9.95
C GLY A 91 14.14 1.79 -9.95
N LEU A 92 14.52 0.97 -8.97
CA LEU A 92 15.87 0.39 -8.93
C LEU A 92 15.92 -0.96 -9.65
N THR A 93 16.93 -1.15 -10.47
CA THR A 93 17.17 -2.41 -11.19
C THR A 93 18.32 -3.18 -10.56
N LYS A 94 18.11 -4.47 -10.33
CA LYS A 94 19.16 -5.35 -9.79
C LYS A 94 20.23 -5.62 -10.83
N VAL A 95 21.50 -5.46 -10.45
CA VAL A 95 22.65 -5.92 -11.24
C VAL A 95 23.09 -7.30 -10.76
N THR A 96 23.29 -8.20 -11.71
CA THR A 96 23.75 -9.57 -11.44
C THR A 96 25.25 -9.73 -11.56
N GLN A 97 25.92 -8.80 -12.22
CA GLN A 97 27.38 -8.77 -12.40
C GLN A 97 27.93 -7.38 -12.11
N GLY A 98 28.99 -7.30 -11.34
CA GLY A 98 29.61 -6.04 -10.93
C GLY A 98 28.88 -5.33 -9.79
N SER A 99 29.18 -4.06 -9.61
CA SER A 99 28.56 -3.21 -8.59
C SER A 99 27.50 -2.33 -9.23
N GLY A 100 26.30 -2.29 -8.61
CA GLY A 100 25.31 -1.28 -8.92
C GLY A 100 25.70 0.10 -8.36
N ASP A 101 24.84 1.10 -8.57
CA ASP A 101 24.99 2.43 -7.97
C ASP A 101 24.87 2.37 -6.45
N ALA A 102 24.10 1.42 -5.97
CA ALA A 102 23.87 1.17 -4.55
C ALA A 102 24.21 -0.26 -4.13
N LEU A 103 24.56 -0.41 -2.85
CA LEU A 103 24.62 -1.66 -2.12
C LEU A 103 23.40 -1.72 -1.20
N VAL A 104 22.59 -2.74 -1.38
CA VAL A 104 21.45 -3.03 -0.52
C VAL A 104 21.78 -4.18 0.40
N SER A 105 21.52 -4.01 1.67
CA SER A 105 21.68 -5.06 2.67
C SER A 105 20.47 -5.09 3.61
N TYR A 106 20.21 -6.23 4.20
CA TYR A 106 19.20 -6.38 5.24
C TYR A 106 19.75 -7.20 6.40
N HIS A 107 19.12 -7.04 7.52
CA HIS A 107 19.37 -7.88 8.69
C HIS A 107 18.08 -8.27 9.35
N THR A 108 18.07 -9.46 9.92
CA THR A 108 16.93 -9.98 10.67
C THR A 108 17.38 -10.38 12.07
N ILE A 109 16.54 -10.09 13.05
CA ILE A 109 16.74 -10.49 14.44
C ILE A 109 15.41 -11.02 14.96
N VAL A 110 15.44 -12.10 15.70
CA VAL A 110 14.31 -12.57 16.50
C VAL A 110 14.68 -12.40 17.95
N ARG A 111 13.87 -11.68 18.69
CA ARG A 111 14.04 -11.49 20.13
C ARG A 111 12.76 -11.84 20.87
N ARG A 112 12.91 -12.15 22.15
CA ARG A 112 11.78 -12.29 23.05
C ARG A 112 11.62 -10.99 23.82
N ASP A 113 10.43 -10.40 23.71
CA ASP A 113 10.05 -9.24 24.52
C ASP A 113 9.06 -9.68 25.61
N VAL A 114 9.06 -8.95 26.71
CA VAL A 114 8.15 -9.19 27.85
C VAL A 114 7.12 -8.07 27.88
N ASP A 115 5.84 -8.43 27.86
CA ASP A 115 4.79 -7.46 28.12
C ASP A 115 4.67 -7.26 29.63
N SER A 116 5.15 -6.12 30.10
CA SER A 116 5.09 -5.75 31.53
C SER A 116 3.68 -5.41 32.01
N LYS A 117 2.69 -5.36 31.11
CA LYS A 117 1.28 -5.08 31.44
C LYS A 117 0.44 -6.32 31.59
N THR A 118 0.94 -7.46 31.12
CA THR A 118 0.23 -8.75 31.21
C THR A 118 0.65 -9.48 32.47
N GLU A 119 -0.30 -10.02 33.22
CA GLU A 119 0.00 -10.86 34.39
C GLU A 119 0.86 -12.04 33.97
N THR A 120 1.89 -12.35 34.78
CA THR A 120 2.80 -13.45 34.54
C THR A 120 2.01 -14.76 34.49
N PRO A 121 2.04 -15.53 33.42
CA PRO A 121 1.43 -16.86 33.39
C PRO A 121 2.04 -17.72 34.49
N LYS A 122 1.24 -18.59 35.10
CA LYS A 122 1.68 -19.45 36.21
C LYS A 122 2.84 -20.40 35.84
N ASP A 123 3.05 -20.62 34.53
CA ASP A 123 3.95 -21.66 33.99
C ASP A 123 5.16 -21.12 33.22
N GLY A 124 5.49 -19.82 33.30
CA GLY A 124 6.66 -19.32 32.58
C GLY A 124 6.83 -17.82 32.53
N VAL A 125 7.94 -17.36 31.97
CA VAL A 125 8.20 -15.94 31.75
C VAL A 125 7.27 -15.45 30.63
N PRO A 126 6.39 -14.47 30.91
CA PRO A 126 5.54 -13.91 29.88
C PRO A 126 6.44 -13.26 28.82
N GLY A 127 6.18 -13.58 27.58
CA GLY A 127 6.97 -12.99 26.52
C GLY A 127 6.45 -13.45 25.16
N TYR A 128 6.53 -12.55 24.23
CA TYR A 128 6.19 -12.80 22.84
C TYR A 128 7.43 -12.63 21.95
N LEU A 129 7.42 -13.29 20.79
CA LEU A 129 8.51 -13.17 19.83
C LEU A 129 8.31 -11.92 18.98
N VAL A 130 9.37 -11.14 18.86
CA VAL A 130 9.43 -9.97 17.97
C VAL A 130 10.45 -10.25 16.88
N GLY A 131 9.99 -10.18 15.65
CA GLY A 131 10.83 -10.13 14.47
C GLY A 131 11.25 -8.70 14.20
N VAL A 132 12.53 -8.51 13.95
CA VAL A 132 13.11 -7.23 13.54
C VAL A 132 13.65 -7.40 12.14
N ILE A 133 13.30 -6.49 11.24
CA ILE A 133 13.88 -6.39 9.91
C ILE A 133 14.46 -4.99 9.76
N GLY A 134 15.71 -4.90 9.36
CA GLY A 134 16.32 -3.63 8.94
C GLY A 134 16.75 -3.71 7.50
N ILE A 135 16.54 -2.64 6.74
CA ILE A 135 16.99 -2.49 5.36
C ILE A 135 17.89 -1.27 5.29
N GLU A 136 19.03 -1.44 4.65
CA GLU A 136 20.00 -0.38 4.47
C GLU A 136 20.41 -0.28 3.00
N VAL A 137 20.44 0.95 2.48
CA VAL A 137 20.95 1.29 1.16
C VAL A 137 22.15 2.20 1.32
N ARG A 138 23.27 1.79 0.78
CA ARG A 138 24.54 2.57 0.76
C ARG A 138 24.89 2.94 -0.67
N GLY A 139 25.51 4.09 -0.85
CA GLY A 139 26.15 4.39 -2.12
C GLY A 139 27.30 3.43 -2.39
N ALA A 140 27.34 2.82 -3.57
CA ALA A 140 28.38 1.84 -3.88
C ALA A 140 29.80 2.44 -3.86
N SER A 141 29.95 3.66 -4.31
CA SER A 141 31.23 4.39 -4.36
C SER A 141 31.54 5.09 -3.03
N SER A 142 30.58 5.86 -2.50
CA SER A 142 30.78 6.65 -1.28
C SER A 142 30.81 5.82 0.00
N LYS A 143 30.19 4.64 -0.03
CA LYS A 143 29.93 3.79 1.15
C LYS A 143 29.05 4.46 2.21
N ASP A 144 28.54 5.64 1.95
CA ASP A 144 27.62 6.33 2.85
C ASP A 144 26.29 5.61 2.97
N VAL A 145 25.72 5.62 4.16
CA VAL A 145 24.33 5.19 4.37
C VAL A 145 23.41 6.29 3.82
N LEU A 146 22.63 5.94 2.82
CA LEU A 146 21.70 6.85 2.16
C LEU A 146 20.27 6.65 2.64
N PHE A 147 19.92 5.40 2.95
CA PHE A 147 18.62 5.04 3.51
C PHE A 147 18.82 3.93 4.55
N ASN A 148 18.16 4.08 5.68
CA ASN A 148 18.15 3.06 6.71
C ASN A 148 16.80 3.08 7.40
N VAL A 149 16.11 1.96 7.35
CA VAL A 149 14.77 1.78 7.89
C VAL A 149 14.70 0.46 8.63
N ARG A 150 13.91 0.43 9.69
CA ARG A 150 13.73 -0.74 10.54
C ARG A 150 12.27 -0.89 10.92
N VAL A 151 11.82 -2.12 11.05
CA VAL A 151 10.54 -2.49 11.63
C VAL A 151 10.75 -3.50 12.76
N ASP A 152 9.98 -3.34 13.82
CA ASP A 152 9.88 -4.28 14.92
C ASP A 152 8.42 -4.76 14.99
N LYS A 153 8.17 -6.04 14.81
CA LYS A 153 6.81 -6.60 14.75
C LYS A 153 6.71 -7.89 15.55
N PRO A 154 5.68 -8.05 16.37
CA PRO A 154 5.33 -9.37 16.90
C PRO A 154 5.15 -10.38 15.76
N ILE A 155 5.77 -11.55 15.91
CA ILE A 155 5.74 -12.64 14.93
C ILE A 155 5.03 -13.89 15.47
N ASP A 156 4.30 -13.76 16.57
CA ASP A 156 3.43 -14.81 17.11
C ASP A 156 2.16 -14.94 16.25
N VAL A 157 2.39 -15.26 14.98
CA VAL A 157 1.34 -15.47 13.97
C VAL A 157 1.44 -16.87 13.40
N GLU A 158 0.34 -17.40 12.94
CA GLU A 158 0.34 -18.66 12.20
C GLU A 158 1.32 -18.61 11.04
N ARG A 159 2.05 -19.70 10.79
CA ARG A 159 3.07 -19.77 9.74
C ARG A 159 2.54 -19.36 8.36
N SER A 160 1.30 -19.66 8.06
CA SER A 160 0.61 -19.27 6.83
C SER A 160 0.43 -17.75 6.68
N GLN A 161 0.37 -17.03 7.79
CA GLN A 161 0.20 -15.58 7.83
C GLN A 161 1.52 -14.82 7.82
N LEU A 162 2.64 -15.49 8.04
CA LEU A 162 3.93 -14.84 8.16
C LEU A 162 4.35 -14.16 6.85
N GLY A 163 4.15 -14.80 5.70
CA GLY A 163 4.46 -14.21 4.39
C GLY A 163 3.72 -12.89 4.14
N PRO A 164 2.39 -12.84 4.23
CA PRO A 164 1.63 -11.59 4.13
C PRO A 164 2.07 -10.50 5.11
N VAL A 165 2.40 -10.87 6.35
CA VAL A 165 2.89 -9.92 7.36
C VAL A 165 4.25 -9.33 6.97
N LEU A 166 5.17 -10.17 6.48
CA LEU A 166 6.47 -9.73 5.98
C LEU A 166 6.34 -8.80 4.78
N ASP A 167 5.49 -9.15 3.81
CA ASP A 167 5.23 -8.33 2.63
C ASP A 167 4.72 -6.94 3.00
N GLN A 168 3.74 -6.87 3.88
CA GLN A 168 3.18 -5.60 4.34
C GLN A 168 4.20 -4.78 5.14
N ALA A 169 4.97 -5.42 6.00
CA ALA A 169 6.00 -4.74 6.79
C ALA A 169 7.09 -4.14 5.88
N ILE A 170 7.59 -4.91 4.92
CA ILE A 170 8.61 -4.44 3.97
C ILE A 170 8.07 -3.32 3.08
N LYS A 171 6.83 -3.45 2.62
CA LYS A 171 6.14 -2.38 1.88
C LYS A 171 6.02 -1.10 2.71
N ALA A 172 5.64 -1.21 3.97
CA ALA A 172 5.56 -0.06 4.87
C ALA A 172 6.94 0.59 5.09
N MET A 173 8.01 -0.21 5.22
CA MET A 173 9.38 0.30 5.30
C MET A 173 9.77 1.06 4.04
N MET A 174 9.53 0.47 2.87
CA MET A 174 9.93 1.02 1.58
C MET A 174 9.08 2.21 1.11
N SER A 175 7.89 2.41 1.69
CA SER A 175 7.09 3.63 1.45
C SER A 175 7.80 4.92 1.88
N HIS A 176 8.79 4.82 2.75
CA HIS A 176 9.64 5.93 3.16
C HIS A 176 10.82 6.19 2.19
N TYR A 177 11.06 5.29 1.24
CA TYR A 177 12.06 5.50 0.20
C TYR A 177 11.53 6.57 -0.77
N PRO A 178 12.32 7.61 -1.11
CA PRO A 178 11.85 8.63 -2.02
C PRO A 178 11.65 8.02 -3.41
N HIS A 179 10.42 8.09 -3.90
CA HIS A 179 10.15 7.74 -5.29
C HIS A 179 10.88 8.70 -6.21
N ALA A 180 11.45 8.18 -7.30
CA ALA A 180 11.90 9.04 -8.37
C ALA A 180 10.70 9.89 -8.81
N ALA A 181 10.85 11.21 -8.82
CA ALA A 181 9.83 12.07 -9.39
C ALA A 181 9.57 11.56 -10.81
N ALA A 182 8.33 11.22 -11.11
CA ALA A 182 7.95 10.88 -12.47
C ALA A 182 8.37 12.03 -13.41
N PRO A 183 8.98 11.72 -14.57
CA PRO A 183 9.44 12.71 -15.51
C PRO A 183 8.27 13.55 -16.05
#